data_6b765dbe71d8dac030307c271ef19cc5
#
_entry.id   6b765dbe71d8dac030307c271ef19cc5
#
_cell.length_a   1.000
_cell.length_b   1.000
_cell.length_c   1.000
_cell.angle_alpha   90.00
_cell.angle_beta   90.00
_cell.angle_gamma   90.00
#
_symmetry.space_group_name_H-M   'P 1'
#
loop_
_entity.id
_entity.type
_entity.pdbx_description
1 polymer ?
#
loop_
_entity_poly.entity_id
_entity_poly.type
_entity_poly.pdbx_seq_one_letter_code
_entity_poly.pdbx_strand_id
1 'polypeptide(L)'
;MEKNEAIRILWDYLCLHQPLQPADCIIGFGCYNEDVGRRVAQLYCQGYAPLVLFSGGLGRNTRHMWTESEAERFARVAMADGVPENVILLENKSTNSGENLLFSRKILMDRGLTHPQVIGVHKPYMERRLWAAFPVYWPEATVTVTSWQQSFREYVVGVSRWGRTEDDTIQM
;
A
#
# COMPACT_ATOMS: atom_id res chain seq x y z
N MET A 1 -2.23 11.29 -30.20
CA MET A 1 -2.83 11.06 -28.86
C MET A 1 -2.49 12.26 -27.99
N GLU A 2 -3.49 12.92 -27.45
CA GLU A 2 -3.27 14.06 -26.57
C GLU A 2 -2.73 13.61 -25.20
N LYS A 3 -1.94 14.50 -24.52
CA LYS A 3 -1.33 14.20 -23.20
C LYS A 3 -2.36 13.66 -22.19
N ASN A 4 -3.51 14.31 -22.09
CA ASN A 4 -4.58 13.94 -21.15
C ASN A 4 -5.22 12.57 -21.44
N GLU A 5 -5.32 12.19 -22.71
CA GLU A 5 -5.81 10.88 -23.11
C GLU A 5 -4.81 9.77 -22.72
N ALA A 6 -3.53 9.99 -23.00
CA ALA A 6 -2.46 9.07 -22.62
C ALA A 6 -2.40 8.85 -21.11
N ILE A 7 -2.50 9.92 -20.32
CA ILE A 7 -2.52 9.85 -18.85
C ILE A 7 -3.70 9.02 -18.36
N ARG A 8 -4.91 9.23 -18.90
CA ARG A 8 -6.09 8.46 -18.53
C ARG A 8 -5.92 6.97 -18.83
N ILE A 9 -5.43 6.65 -20.04
CA ILE A 9 -5.17 5.26 -20.43
C ILE A 9 -4.17 4.60 -19.48
N LEU A 10 -3.09 5.28 -19.14
CA LEU A 10 -2.09 4.76 -18.20
C LEU A 10 -2.67 4.58 -16.79
N TRP A 11 -3.46 5.53 -16.31
CA TRP A 11 -4.12 5.44 -15.01
C TRP A 11 -5.05 4.24 -14.94
N ASP A 12 -5.94 4.10 -15.94
CA ASP A 12 -6.89 2.98 -16.03
C ASP A 12 -6.17 1.64 -16.18
N TYR A 13 -5.03 1.61 -16.87
CA TYR A 13 -4.19 0.42 -16.96
C TYR A 13 -3.55 0.05 -15.63
N LEU A 14 -3.09 1.02 -14.85
CA LEU A 14 -2.35 0.80 -13.60
C LEU A 14 -3.27 0.47 -12.42
N CYS A 15 -4.49 0.99 -12.39
CA CYS A 15 -5.50 0.71 -11.38
C CYS A 15 -6.29 -0.55 -11.74
N LEU A 16 -6.25 -1.58 -10.90
CA LEU A 16 -6.85 -2.88 -11.22
C LEU A 16 -8.31 -3.01 -10.83
N HIS A 17 -8.77 -2.18 -9.89
CA HIS A 17 -10.17 -2.20 -9.40
C HIS A 17 -10.68 -3.61 -9.06
N GLN A 18 -9.84 -4.43 -8.45
CA GLN A 18 -10.20 -5.81 -8.11
C GLN A 18 -11.32 -5.86 -7.06
N PRO A 19 -12.30 -6.77 -7.19
CA PRO A 19 -13.28 -7.00 -6.15
C PRO A 19 -12.60 -7.58 -4.92
N LEU A 20 -12.82 -6.93 -3.76
CA LEU A 20 -12.23 -7.38 -2.51
C LEU A 20 -12.98 -8.59 -1.96
N GLN A 21 -12.22 -9.50 -1.36
CA GLN A 21 -12.71 -10.67 -0.63
C GLN A 21 -12.11 -10.65 0.79
N PRO A 22 -12.74 -11.31 1.76
CA PRO A 22 -12.13 -11.51 3.07
C PRO A 22 -10.74 -12.14 2.95
N ALA A 23 -9.83 -11.72 3.82
CA ALA A 23 -8.42 -12.10 3.80
C ALA A 23 -7.92 -12.45 5.21
N ASP A 24 -6.73 -13.05 5.29
CA ASP A 24 -6.05 -13.32 6.56
C ASP A 24 -5.35 -12.07 7.09
N CYS A 25 -4.88 -11.20 6.18
CA CYS A 25 -4.15 -9.99 6.54
C CYS A 25 -4.36 -8.88 5.50
N ILE A 26 -4.47 -7.64 5.97
CA ILE A 26 -4.37 -6.44 5.13
C ILE A 26 -2.95 -5.90 5.30
N ILE A 27 -2.24 -5.70 4.18
CA ILE A 27 -0.88 -5.17 4.19
C ILE A 27 -0.85 -3.78 3.54
N GLY A 28 -0.47 -2.77 4.32
CA GLY A 28 -0.18 -1.43 3.82
C GLY A 28 1.29 -1.31 3.43
N PHE A 29 1.57 -1.09 2.13
CA PHE A 29 2.93 -1.00 1.61
C PHE A 29 3.46 0.41 1.59
N GLY A 30 4.71 0.56 2.00
CA GLY A 30 5.39 1.82 2.25
C GLY A 30 5.44 2.78 1.07
N CYS A 31 5.17 4.04 1.36
CA CYS A 31 5.31 5.18 0.46
C CYS A 31 5.17 6.49 1.25
N TYR A 32 5.35 7.62 0.56
CA TYR A 32 5.23 8.96 1.18
C TYR A 32 3.80 9.41 1.49
N ASN A 33 2.74 8.63 1.14
CA ASN A 33 1.34 9.05 1.29
C ASN A 33 0.62 8.24 2.38
N GLU A 34 0.21 8.92 3.45
CA GLU A 34 -0.48 8.34 4.61
C GLU A 34 -1.90 7.83 4.33
N ASP A 35 -2.47 8.12 3.14
CA ASP A 35 -3.78 7.58 2.74
C ASP A 35 -3.77 6.04 2.63
N VAL A 36 -2.59 5.43 2.51
CA VAL A 36 -2.42 3.97 2.65
C VAL A 36 -2.88 3.52 4.05
N GLY A 37 -2.43 4.20 5.11
CA GLY A 37 -2.84 3.88 6.48
C GLY A 37 -4.35 4.03 6.70
N ARG A 38 -4.94 5.11 6.18
CA ARG A 38 -6.41 5.34 6.24
C ARG A 38 -7.19 4.26 5.50
N ARG A 39 -6.73 3.89 4.29
CA ARG A 39 -7.39 2.83 3.52
C ARG A 39 -7.32 1.48 4.21
N VAL A 40 -6.20 1.13 4.82
CA VAL A 40 -6.04 -0.08 5.64
C VAL A 40 -7.02 -0.06 6.82
N ALA A 41 -7.09 1.06 7.54
CA ALA A 41 -8.04 1.22 8.67
C ALA A 41 -9.48 1.05 8.22
N GLN A 42 -9.88 1.66 7.12
CA GLN A 42 -11.22 1.50 6.54
C GLN A 42 -11.56 0.03 6.28
N LEU A 43 -10.64 -0.70 5.65
CA LEU A 43 -10.85 -2.13 5.33
C LEU A 43 -10.91 -3.00 6.58
N TYR A 44 -10.05 -2.72 7.56
CA TYR A 44 -10.10 -3.42 8.85
C TYR A 44 -11.42 -3.19 9.57
N CYS A 45 -11.88 -1.95 9.68
CA CYS A 45 -13.17 -1.62 10.31
C CYS A 45 -14.38 -2.21 9.56
N GLN A 46 -14.24 -2.46 8.26
CA GLN A 46 -15.23 -3.18 7.46
C GLN A 46 -15.18 -4.72 7.64
N GLY A 47 -14.21 -5.23 8.41
CA GLY A 47 -14.10 -6.66 8.71
C GLY A 47 -13.45 -7.51 7.62
N TYR A 48 -12.69 -6.91 6.70
CA TYR A 48 -12.04 -7.66 5.62
C TYR A 48 -10.91 -8.59 6.09
N ALA A 49 -10.24 -8.31 7.20
CA ALA A 49 -9.26 -9.20 7.78
C ALA A 49 -9.09 -8.94 9.28
N PRO A 50 -8.69 -9.97 10.06
CA PRO A 50 -8.45 -9.84 11.51
C PRO A 50 -7.07 -9.22 11.83
N LEU A 51 -6.16 -9.18 10.87
CA LEU A 51 -4.76 -8.78 11.05
C LEU A 51 -4.38 -7.67 10.07
N VAL A 52 -3.54 -6.75 10.53
CA VAL A 52 -2.96 -5.67 9.74
C VAL A 52 -1.43 -5.74 9.81
N LEU A 53 -0.76 -5.57 8.69
CA LEU A 53 0.69 -5.41 8.61
C LEU A 53 1.02 -4.11 7.87
N PHE A 54 1.86 -3.28 8.44
CA PHE A 54 2.47 -2.17 7.69
C PHE A 54 3.92 -2.50 7.40
N SER A 55 4.32 -2.38 6.13
CA SER A 55 5.67 -2.68 5.67
C SER A 55 6.26 -1.47 4.95
N GLY A 56 7.39 -0.99 5.46
CA GLY A 56 8.14 0.14 4.92
C GLY A 56 9.03 0.79 5.96
N GLY A 57 10.34 0.73 5.74
CA GLY A 57 11.31 1.53 6.49
C GLY A 57 11.38 2.96 5.95
N LEU A 58 12.57 3.53 5.85
CA LEU A 58 12.81 4.80 5.19
C LEU A 58 13.32 4.56 3.76
N GLY A 59 12.40 4.65 2.82
CA GLY A 59 12.70 4.48 1.41
C GLY A 59 13.41 5.69 0.80
N ARG A 60 13.73 5.59 -0.51
CA ARG A 60 14.43 6.64 -1.25
C ARG A 60 13.76 8.01 -1.16
N ASN A 61 12.43 8.05 -1.14
CA ASN A 61 11.66 9.30 -1.14
C ASN A 61 11.39 9.85 0.26
N THR A 62 11.43 9.02 1.30
CA THR A 62 10.98 9.36 2.65
C THR A 62 12.11 9.61 3.62
N ARG A 63 13.30 9.04 3.40
CA ARG A 63 14.49 9.21 4.26
C ARG A 63 14.95 10.66 4.45
N HIS A 64 14.57 11.56 3.54
CA HIS A 64 14.88 13.00 3.64
C HIS A 64 13.72 13.83 4.20
N MET A 65 12.54 13.20 4.37
CA MET A 65 11.32 13.86 4.82
C MET A 65 10.95 13.47 6.25
N TRP A 66 11.26 12.23 6.66
CA TRP A 66 10.79 11.63 7.90
C TRP A 66 11.93 11.06 8.73
N THR A 67 11.73 11.04 10.04
CA THR A 67 12.62 10.41 11.03
C THR A 67 12.10 9.05 11.51
N GLU A 68 10.80 8.82 11.39
CA GLU A 68 10.14 7.54 11.66
C GLU A 68 9.90 6.78 10.35
N SER A 69 9.79 5.46 10.41
CA SER A 69 9.54 4.62 9.24
C SER A 69 8.15 4.86 8.62
N GLU A 70 8.00 4.50 7.36
CA GLU A 70 6.71 4.55 6.66
C GLU A 70 5.67 3.68 7.37
N ALA A 71 6.07 2.49 7.83
CA ALA A 71 5.21 1.56 8.56
C ALA A 71 4.71 2.14 9.89
N GLU A 72 5.58 2.78 10.67
CA GLU A 72 5.20 3.42 11.95
C GLU A 72 4.22 4.57 11.73
N ARG A 73 4.43 5.38 10.69
CA ARG A 73 3.50 6.45 10.32
C ARG A 73 2.12 5.93 9.96
N PHE A 74 2.07 4.89 9.13
CA PHE A 74 0.80 4.28 8.73
C PHE A 74 0.07 3.63 9.90
N ALA A 75 0.80 2.97 10.79
CA ALA A 75 0.23 2.40 12.02
C ALA A 75 -0.40 3.47 12.91
N ARG A 76 0.29 4.59 13.10
CA ARG A 76 -0.23 5.73 13.88
C ARG A 76 -1.52 6.30 13.26
N VAL A 77 -1.57 6.44 11.94
CA VAL A 77 -2.79 6.89 11.23
C VAL A 77 -3.91 5.86 11.40
N ALA A 78 -3.61 4.58 11.21
CA ALA A 78 -4.61 3.52 11.33
C ALA A 78 -5.16 3.40 12.75
N MET A 79 -4.33 3.54 13.78
CA MET A 79 -4.78 3.56 15.18
C MET A 79 -5.69 4.75 15.46
N ALA A 80 -5.37 5.94 14.93
CA ALA A 80 -6.23 7.10 15.05
C ALA A 80 -7.60 6.90 14.38
N ASP A 81 -7.66 6.08 13.33
CA ASP A 81 -8.87 5.72 12.59
C ASP A 81 -9.54 4.44 13.13
N GLY A 82 -9.13 3.93 14.31
CA GLY A 82 -9.84 2.89 15.06
C GLY A 82 -9.29 1.47 14.94
N VAL A 83 -8.11 1.26 14.35
CA VAL A 83 -7.45 -0.07 14.35
C VAL A 83 -6.76 -0.29 15.70
N PRO A 84 -7.08 -1.37 16.44
CA PRO A 84 -6.40 -1.67 17.70
C PRO A 84 -4.91 -1.99 17.50
N GLU A 85 -4.06 -1.51 18.40
CA GLU A 85 -2.60 -1.72 18.32
C GLU A 85 -2.22 -3.21 18.30
N ASN A 86 -2.93 -4.03 19.07
CA ASN A 86 -2.61 -5.47 19.23
C ASN A 86 -2.86 -6.32 17.95
N VAL A 87 -3.53 -5.78 16.93
CA VAL A 87 -3.72 -6.44 15.63
C VAL A 87 -2.76 -5.90 14.56
N ILE A 88 -1.92 -4.92 14.89
CA ILE A 88 -0.98 -4.30 13.95
C ILE A 88 0.39 -4.95 14.08
N LEU A 89 0.93 -5.38 12.95
CA LEU A 89 2.30 -5.82 12.79
C LEU A 89 3.09 -4.75 12.04
N LEU A 90 4.36 -4.59 12.41
CA LEU A 90 5.26 -3.63 11.77
C LEU A 90 6.46 -4.34 11.14
N GLU A 91 6.71 -3.98 9.91
CA GLU A 91 7.96 -4.22 9.20
C GLU A 91 8.57 -2.84 8.84
N ASN A 92 9.60 -2.42 9.52
CA ASN A 92 10.16 -1.07 9.44
C ASN A 92 11.63 -1.02 8.95
N LYS A 93 12.10 -2.09 8.28
CA LYS A 93 13.48 -2.21 7.82
C LYS A 93 13.64 -2.14 6.31
N SER A 94 12.60 -2.48 5.56
CA SER A 94 12.63 -2.49 4.10
C SER A 94 12.89 -1.09 3.52
N THR A 95 13.62 -1.05 2.41
CA THR A 95 14.00 0.18 1.71
C THR A 95 13.47 0.25 0.28
N ASN A 96 12.86 -0.83 -0.18
CA ASN A 96 12.32 -0.97 -1.53
C ASN A 96 11.15 -1.97 -1.58
N SER A 97 10.41 -1.98 -2.69
CA SER A 97 9.20 -2.79 -2.83
C SER A 97 9.44 -4.31 -2.77
N GLY A 98 10.61 -4.80 -3.21
CA GLY A 98 10.95 -6.22 -3.10
C GLY A 98 11.17 -6.63 -1.65
N GLU A 99 11.90 -5.83 -0.90
CA GLU A 99 12.12 -6.05 0.54
C GLU A 99 10.81 -5.96 1.33
N ASN A 100 9.92 -5.02 0.98
CA ASN A 100 8.59 -4.95 1.59
C ASN A 100 7.87 -6.30 1.51
N LEU A 101 7.87 -6.95 0.35
CA LEU A 101 7.23 -8.25 0.16
C LEU A 101 7.95 -9.38 0.88
N LEU A 102 9.28 -9.45 0.75
CA LEU A 102 10.09 -10.51 1.38
C LEU A 102 10.01 -10.47 2.91
N PHE A 103 10.07 -9.27 3.50
CA PHE A 103 10.04 -9.14 4.96
C PHE A 103 8.63 -9.32 5.51
N SER A 104 7.60 -8.86 4.80
CA SER A 104 6.20 -9.15 5.12
C SER A 104 5.91 -10.65 5.08
N ARG A 105 6.36 -11.34 4.02
CA ARG A 105 6.28 -12.80 3.91
C ARG A 105 6.87 -13.49 5.15
N LYS A 106 8.09 -13.11 5.53
CA LYS A 106 8.77 -13.70 6.70
C LYS A 106 7.95 -13.51 7.97
N ILE A 107 7.45 -12.30 8.23
CA ILE A 107 6.66 -12.00 9.44
C ILE A 107 5.39 -12.86 9.50
N LEU A 108 4.67 -13.01 8.39
CA LEU A 108 3.44 -13.80 8.37
C LEU A 108 3.73 -15.31 8.42
N MET A 109 4.79 -15.78 7.76
CA MET A 109 5.22 -17.19 7.85
C MET A 109 5.64 -17.57 9.28
N ASP A 110 6.39 -16.71 9.97
CA ASP A 110 6.78 -16.90 11.37
C ASP A 110 5.57 -16.98 12.33
N ARG A 111 4.41 -16.51 11.88
CA ARG A 111 3.11 -16.62 12.58
C ARG A 111 2.25 -17.79 12.12
N GLY A 112 2.77 -18.66 11.26
CA GLY A 112 2.06 -19.84 10.75
C GLY A 112 1.17 -19.57 9.53
N LEU A 113 1.13 -18.35 8.99
CA LEU A 113 0.41 -18.01 7.76
C LEU A 113 1.28 -18.32 6.54
N THR A 114 1.32 -19.58 6.14
CA THR A 114 2.21 -20.07 5.07
C THR A 114 1.66 -19.86 3.67
N HIS A 115 0.33 -19.84 3.49
CA HIS A 115 -0.39 -19.60 2.22
C HIS A 115 -1.50 -18.57 2.43
N PRO A 116 -1.18 -17.33 2.81
CA PRO A 116 -2.22 -16.39 3.19
C PRO A 116 -3.00 -15.83 2.02
N GLN A 117 -4.27 -15.51 2.28
CA GLN A 117 -5.05 -14.57 1.49
C GLN A 117 -4.66 -13.15 1.97
N VAL A 118 -4.21 -12.29 1.07
CA VAL A 118 -3.71 -10.97 1.41
C VAL A 118 -4.48 -9.89 0.64
N ILE A 119 -4.85 -8.82 1.33
CA ILE A 119 -5.23 -7.57 0.68
C ILE A 119 -4.04 -6.63 0.73
N GLY A 120 -3.43 -6.37 -0.42
CA GLY A 120 -2.33 -5.41 -0.54
C GLY A 120 -2.86 -4.00 -0.82
N VAL A 121 -2.47 -3.03 0.02
CA VAL A 121 -2.86 -1.62 -0.13
C VAL A 121 -1.66 -0.79 -0.51
N HIS A 122 -1.77 -0.04 -1.60
CA HIS A 122 -0.75 0.89 -2.07
C HIS A 122 -1.41 2.11 -2.76
N LYS A 123 -0.61 3.01 -3.32
CA LYS A 123 -1.10 4.12 -4.16
C LYS A 123 -1.82 3.58 -5.41
N PRO A 124 -2.82 4.27 -5.95
CA PRO A 124 -3.61 3.77 -7.08
C PRO A 124 -2.78 3.26 -8.26
N TYR A 125 -1.86 4.06 -8.78
CA TYR A 125 -1.01 3.67 -9.92
C TYR A 125 0.05 2.59 -9.60
N MET A 126 0.13 2.14 -8.34
CA MET A 126 1.01 1.04 -7.92
C MET A 126 0.29 -0.31 -7.81
N GLU A 127 -1.03 -0.34 -7.99
CA GLU A 127 -1.80 -1.59 -7.83
C GLU A 127 -1.28 -2.70 -8.76
N ARG A 128 -1.17 -2.44 -10.06
CA ARG A 128 -0.67 -3.43 -11.04
C ARG A 128 0.75 -3.86 -10.74
N ARG A 129 1.63 -2.92 -10.37
CA ARG A 129 3.01 -3.25 -10.02
C ARG A 129 3.10 -4.12 -8.78
N LEU A 130 2.32 -3.79 -7.74
CA LEU A 130 2.27 -4.58 -6.52
C LEU A 130 1.75 -6.00 -6.81
N TRP A 131 0.63 -6.10 -7.52
CA TRP A 131 0.05 -7.39 -7.92
C TRP A 131 1.04 -8.25 -8.70
N ALA A 132 1.74 -7.70 -9.67
CA ALA A 132 2.72 -8.41 -10.48
C ALA A 132 3.99 -8.82 -9.70
N ALA A 133 4.31 -8.14 -8.60
CA ALA A 133 5.48 -8.45 -7.78
C ALA A 133 5.24 -9.66 -6.84
N PHE A 134 3.98 -9.93 -6.43
CA PHE A 134 3.68 -11.02 -5.51
C PHE A 134 4.17 -12.38 -6.01
N PRO A 135 3.87 -12.83 -7.24
CA PRO A 135 4.35 -14.14 -7.73
C PRO A 135 5.88 -14.28 -7.73
N VAL A 136 6.59 -13.16 -7.81
CA VAL A 136 8.07 -13.15 -7.85
C VAL A 136 8.65 -13.26 -6.43
N TYR A 137 8.11 -12.51 -5.48
CA TYR A 137 8.69 -12.41 -4.12
C TYR A 137 7.94 -13.23 -3.08
N TRP A 138 6.68 -13.55 -3.34
CA TRP A 138 5.82 -14.29 -2.42
C TRP A 138 4.81 -15.18 -3.14
N PRO A 139 5.27 -16.22 -3.86
CA PRO A 139 4.41 -17.07 -4.69
C PRO A 139 3.36 -17.88 -3.93
N GLU A 140 3.54 -18.07 -2.60
CA GLU A 140 2.59 -18.82 -1.77
C GLU A 140 1.35 -17.99 -1.38
N ALA A 141 1.41 -16.65 -1.48
CA ALA A 141 0.27 -15.81 -1.13
C ALA A 141 -0.69 -15.65 -2.30
N THR A 142 -1.99 -15.65 -2.00
CA THR A 142 -3.01 -15.15 -2.93
C THR A 142 -3.29 -13.69 -2.59
N VAL A 143 -3.10 -12.79 -3.56
CA VAL A 143 -3.24 -11.35 -3.32
C VAL A 143 -4.38 -10.74 -4.12
N THR A 144 -5.16 -9.90 -3.45
CA THR A 144 -6.01 -8.88 -4.06
C THR A 144 -5.41 -7.53 -3.72
N VAL A 145 -5.26 -6.65 -4.70
CA VAL A 145 -4.68 -5.31 -4.47
C VAL A 145 -5.76 -4.24 -4.54
N THR A 146 -5.57 -3.19 -3.75
CA THR A 146 -6.46 -2.03 -3.73
C THR A 146 -5.72 -0.76 -3.31
N SER A 147 -6.39 0.36 -3.54
CA SER A 147 -6.00 1.67 -3.07
C SER A 147 -7.23 2.43 -2.56
N TRP A 148 -7.06 3.68 -2.16
CA TRP A 148 -8.21 4.56 -2.02
C TRP A 148 -8.74 4.92 -3.42
N GLN A 149 -10.04 4.70 -3.63
CA GLN A 149 -10.68 4.88 -4.93
C GLN A 149 -10.79 6.38 -5.27
N GLN A 150 -10.06 6.80 -6.30
CA GLN A 150 -10.13 8.17 -6.81
C GLN A 150 -9.67 8.24 -8.27
N SER A 151 -10.14 9.25 -8.97
CA SER A 151 -9.69 9.56 -10.33
C SER A 151 -8.25 10.11 -10.31
N PHE A 152 -7.58 10.10 -11.45
CA PHE A 152 -6.26 10.72 -11.59
C PHE A 152 -6.27 12.19 -11.13
N ARG A 153 -7.32 12.95 -11.51
CA ARG A 153 -7.44 14.36 -11.12
C ARG A 153 -7.52 14.55 -9.58
N GLU A 154 -8.34 13.74 -8.92
CA GLU A 154 -8.45 13.78 -7.45
C GLU A 154 -7.13 13.39 -6.79
N TYR A 155 -6.43 12.39 -7.36
CA TYR A 155 -5.12 11.98 -6.87
C TYR A 155 -4.10 13.13 -6.94
N VAL A 156 -4.00 13.81 -8.09
CA VAL A 156 -3.08 14.95 -8.28
C VAL A 156 -3.38 16.07 -7.31
N VAL A 157 -4.65 16.44 -7.12
CA VAL A 157 -5.06 17.44 -6.13
C VAL A 157 -4.69 17.00 -4.71
N GLY A 158 -4.87 15.72 -4.39
CA GLY A 158 -4.50 15.16 -3.08
C GLY A 158 -3.00 15.23 -2.79
N VAL A 159 -2.15 14.88 -3.75
CA VAL A 159 -0.69 14.86 -3.55
C VAL A 159 -0.05 16.26 -3.60
N SER A 160 -0.74 17.27 -4.09
CA SER A 160 -0.26 18.65 -4.01
C SER A 160 -0.06 19.11 -2.55
N ARG A 161 -0.79 18.53 -1.59
CA ARG A 161 -0.60 18.75 -0.14
C ARG A 161 0.80 18.35 0.34
N TRP A 162 1.47 17.46 -0.40
CA TRP A 162 2.83 16.98 -0.12
C TRP A 162 3.89 17.72 -0.96
N GLY A 163 3.53 18.87 -1.56
CA GLY A 163 4.43 19.68 -2.39
C GLY A 163 4.77 19.08 -3.75
N ARG A 164 3.96 18.12 -4.24
CA ARG A 164 4.14 17.53 -5.57
C ARG A 164 3.23 18.19 -6.60
N THR A 165 3.78 18.39 -7.79
CA THR A 165 3.04 18.92 -8.95
C THR A 165 2.39 17.79 -9.76
N GLU A 166 1.51 18.16 -10.68
CA GLU A 166 0.96 17.23 -11.68
C GLU A 166 2.07 16.60 -12.53
N ASP A 167 3.07 17.39 -12.95
CA ASP A 167 4.19 16.89 -13.74
C ASP A 167 5.06 15.90 -12.96
N ASP A 168 5.31 16.11 -11.66
CA ASP A 168 5.97 15.14 -10.80
C ASP A 168 5.21 13.81 -10.72
N THR A 169 3.89 13.86 -10.77
CA THR A 169 3.03 12.67 -10.72
C THR A 169 3.04 11.91 -12.04
N ILE A 170 3.15 12.62 -13.17
CA ILE A 170 3.18 12.01 -14.51
C ILE A 170 4.53 11.36 -14.82
N GLN A 171 5.62 11.84 -14.21
CA GLN A 171 7.00 11.33 -14.43
C GLN A 171 7.33 10.09 -13.55
N MET A 172 6.45 9.66 -12.69
CA MET A 172 6.61 8.46 -11.84
C MET A 172 6.19 7.19 -12.54
#